data_b830b130b0dc915566a12a5b1dc66dfc
#
_entry.id   b830b130b0dc915566a12a5b1dc66dfc
#
_cell.length_a   1.000
_cell.length_b   1.000
_cell.length_c   1.000
_cell.angle_alpha   90.00
_cell.angle_beta   90.00
_cell.angle_gamma   90.00
#
_symmetry.space_group_name_H-M   'P 1'
#
loop_
_entity.id
_entity.type
_entity.pdbx_description
1 polymer ?
#
loop_
_entity_poly.entity_id
_entity_poly.type
_entity_poly.pdbx_seq_one_letter_code
_entity_poly.pdbx_strand_id
1 'polypeptide(L)'
;MRRAPLPFIGLLLVACLVASPTRGEELKDLYFGEALYYAHQGYYFEALERLDTEVGQHDGVDEPELDSLYHHIEDAEFSLGDFELRYRMHHRAGRAIKAVLEAAVDDIVRNDAAYRLARIHFQKGQLSEALQALDRIDGKVPGSIKDDVEFLRANVYLAEGKPESAVEILEKLRNSEEFGGFASYNLGIAYLQAGRRQAAIEQLDRAGTFETKDESELAIRDKANLVVGSILIDTQDFSTAIPYFNRVRLDGPFSNQALLSSGWANMSLDRVERAIVPWSILADREVTDGSAQEAMLALPYAYGRLE
;
A
#
# COMPACT_ATOMS: atom_id res chain seq x y z
N MET A 1 75.71 11.39 -48.11
CA MET A 1 74.42 12.13 -48.30
C MET A 1 73.36 11.39 -47.57
N ARG A 2 73.00 11.80 -46.33
CA ARG A 2 71.99 11.18 -45.53
C ARG A 2 70.69 12.01 -45.58
N ARG A 3 69.60 11.44 -46.08
CA ARG A 3 68.26 12.07 -46.03
C ARG A 3 67.56 11.74 -44.72
N ALA A 4 67.17 12.76 -43.98
CA ALA A 4 66.37 12.65 -42.77
C ALA A 4 64.87 12.38 -43.09
N PRO A 5 64.19 11.63 -42.31
CA PRO A 5 62.77 11.43 -42.44
C PRO A 5 61.98 12.58 -41.77
N LEU A 6 60.90 13.04 -42.42
CA LEU A 6 59.90 13.98 -41.94
C LEU A 6 59.01 13.33 -40.90
N PRO A 7 58.62 14.04 -39.84
CA PRO A 7 57.63 13.51 -38.87
C PRO A 7 56.20 13.62 -39.43
N PHE A 8 55.48 12.52 -39.34
CA PHE A 8 54.06 12.41 -39.56
C PHE A 8 53.32 13.14 -38.41
N ILE A 9 52.67 14.26 -38.72
CA ILE A 9 51.76 14.95 -37.82
C ILE A 9 50.42 14.25 -37.93
N GLY A 10 50.11 13.40 -36.96
CA GLY A 10 48.77 12.78 -36.82
C GLY A 10 47.76 13.84 -36.36
N LEU A 11 46.81 14.16 -37.23
CA LEU A 11 45.68 15.05 -36.95
C LEU A 11 44.70 14.28 -36.08
N LEU A 12 44.72 14.53 -34.76
CA LEU A 12 43.76 14.01 -33.82
C LEU A 12 42.43 14.81 -33.96
N LEU A 13 41.47 14.26 -34.69
CA LEU A 13 40.11 14.78 -34.79
C LEU A 13 39.44 14.50 -33.44
N VAL A 14 39.41 15.48 -32.54
CA VAL A 14 38.58 15.48 -31.35
C VAL A 14 37.16 15.74 -31.82
N ALA A 15 36.40 14.68 -31.95
CA ALA A 15 34.92 14.77 -32.12
C ALA A 15 34.35 15.30 -30.80
N CYS A 16 34.14 16.63 -30.73
CA CYS A 16 33.24 17.21 -29.73
C CYS A 16 31.84 16.64 -29.93
N LEU A 17 31.48 15.63 -29.16
CA LEU A 17 30.11 15.28 -28.91
C LEU A 17 29.47 16.51 -28.24
N VAL A 18 28.84 17.35 -29.06
CA VAL A 18 27.88 18.34 -28.59
C VAL A 18 26.72 17.55 -28.04
N ALA A 19 26.76 17.26 -26.72
CA ALA A 19 25.57 16.87 -26.00
C ALA A 19 24.57 18.03 -26.21
N SER A 20 23.54 17.79 -27.03
CA SER A 20 22.37 18.67 -27.08
C SER A 20 21.90 18.81 -25.63
N PRO A 21 21.76 20.04 -25.10
CA PRO A 21 21.08 20.17 -23.83
C PRO A 21 19.68 19.58 -24.05
N THR A 22 19.39 18.50 -23.34
CA THR A 22 17.99 18.13 -23.11
C THR A 22 17.37 19.40 -22.53
N ARG A 23 16.54 20.07 -23.32
CA ARG A 23 15.65 21.09 -22.80
C ARG A 23 14.83 20.39 -21.72
N GLY A 24 15.28 20.49 -20.47
CA GLY A 24 14.38 20.37 -19.35
C GLY A 24 13.29 21.38 -19.63
N GLU A 25 12.04 20.97 -19.61
CA GLU A 25 10.95 21.92 -19.55
C GLU A 25 11.33 22.89 -18.44
N GLU A 26 11.52 24.18 -18.80
CA GLU A 26 11.73 25.24 -17.82
C GLU A 26 10.52 25.14 -16.89
N LEU A 27 10.74 24.76 -15.63
CA LEU A 27 9.74 24.86 -14.57
C LEU A 27 9.29 26.32 -14.58
N LYS A 28 8.12 26.59 -15.18
CA LYS A 28 7.57 27.94 -15.36
C LYS A 28 7.23 28.59 -14.02
N ASP A 29 7.12 27.77 -12.98
CA ASP A 29 6.85 28.20 -11.63
C ASP A 29 7.88 27.62 -10.65
N LEU A 30 8.60 28.51 -9.98
CA LEU A 30 9.68 28.16 -9.06
C LEU A 30 9.12 27.48 -7.79
N TYR A 31 7.98 27.93 -7.29
CA TYR A 31 7.36 27.44 -6.07
C TYR A 31 6.75 26.06 -6.24
N PHE A 32 6.08 25.84 -7.36
CA PHE A 32 5.56 24.50 -7.70
C PHE A 32 6.69 23.48 -7.87
N GLY A 33 7.78 23.88 -8.55
CA GLY A 33 8.96 23.03 -8.69
C GLY A 33 9.62 22.71 -7.34
N GLU A 34 9.64 23.66 -6.41
CA GLU A 34 10.15 23.47 -5.05
C GLU A 34 9.27 22.52 -4.24
N ALA A 35 7.94 22.66 -4.34
CA ALA A 35 6.98 21.77 -3.71
C ALA A 35 7.14 20.32 -4.21
N LEU A 36 7.26 20.11 -5.52
CA LEU A 36 7.51 18.79 -6.09
C LEU A 36 8.85 18.20 -5.61
N TYR A 37 9.89 19.03 -5.49
CA TYR A 37 11.20 18.59 -4.98
C TYR A 37 11.08 18.05 -3.54
N TYR A 38 10.41 18.76 -2.65
CA TYR A 38 10.16 18.29 -1.28
C TYR A 38 9.30 17.04 -1.24
N ALA A 39 8.25 16.97 -2.05
CA ALA A 39 7.37 15.81 -2.12
C ALA A 39 8.10 14.54 -2.57
N HIS A 40 8.98 14.64 -3.57
CA HIS A 40 9.79 13.50 -4.03
C HIS A 40 10.78 13.00 -2.98
N GLN A 41 11.16 13.84 -2.02
CA GLN A 41 12.00 13.45 -0.90
C GLN A 41 11.22 12.93 0.32
N GLY A 42 9.89 12.90 0.24
CA GLY A 42 9.03 12.50 1.35
C GLY A 42 8.80 13.57 2.42
N TYR A 43 9.27 14.80 2.19
CA TYR A 43 9.04 15.96 3.07
C TYR A 43 7.69 16.59 2.74
N TYR A 44 6.60 15.88 3.05
CA TYR A 44 5.24 16.28 2.65
C TYR A 44 4.75 17.55 3.34
N PHE A 45 5.20 17.85 4.55
CA PHE A 45 4.81 19.07 5.26
C PHE A 45 5.39 20.31 4.56
N GLU A 46 6.67 20.29 4.22
CA GLU A 46 7.35 21.35 3.50
C GLU A 46 6.76 21.54 2.09
N ALA A 47 6.42 20.44 1.41
CA ALA A 47 5.73 20.47 0.12
C ALA A 47 4.35 21.17 0.23
N LEU A 48 3.58 20.85 1.27
CA LEU A 48 2.27 21.46 1.54
C LEU A 48 2.37 22.96 1.81
N GLU A 49 3.36 23.41 2.61
CA GLU A 49 3.56 24.84 2.89
C GLU A 49 3.85 25.63 1.60
N ARG A 50 4.65 25.06 0.68
CA ARG A 50 4.96 25.70 -0.61
C ARG A 50 3.73 25.81 -1.50
N LEU A 51 2.97 24.73 -1.66
CA LEU A 51 1.74 24.72 -2.46
C LEU A 51 0.65 25.61 -1.87
N ASP A 52 0.49 25.61 -0.54
CA ASP A 52 -0.50 26.46 0.14
C ASP A 52 -0.17 27.96 -0.05
N THR A 53 1.13 28.30 -0.09
CA THR A 53 1.60 29.65 -0.38
C THR A 53 1.29 30.04 -1.83
N GLU A 54 1.50 29.14 -2.78
CA GLU A 54 1.24 29.36 -4.20
C GLU A 54 -0.26 29.56 -4.45
N VAL A 55 -1.10 28.64 -3.97
CA VAL A 55 -2.55 28.74 -4.07
C VAL A 55 -3.07 30.03 -3.40
N GLY A 56 -2.54 30.39 -2.21
CA GLY A 56 -2.93 31.60 -1.50
C GLY A 56 -2.48 32.92 -2.17
N GLN A 57 -1.42 32.91 -2.98
CA GLN A 57 -0.98 34.08 -3.73
C GLN A 57 -1.87 34.34 -4.95
N HIS A 58 -2.52 33.30 -5.49
CA HIS A 58 -3.39 33.40 -6.67
C HIS A 58 -4.87 33.58 -6.33
N ASP A 59 -5.28 33.36 -5.09
CA ASP A 59 -6.65 33.57 -4.58
C ASP A 59 -7.00 35.07 -4.47
N GLY A 60 -6.89 35.82 -5.55
CA GLY A 60 -7.21 37.24 -5.56
C GLY A 60 -6.77 38.02 -6.79
N VAL A 61 -6.16 37.36 -7.75
CA VAL A 61 -5.71 37.98 -9.02
C VAL A 61 -6.73 37.72 -10.11
N ASP A 62 -7.65 38.63 -10.27
CA ASP A 62 -8.69 38.63 -11.31
C ASP A 62 -8.10 39.34 -12.57
N GLU A 63 -7.19 38.67 -13.29
CA GLU A 63 -6.63 39.21 -14.54
C GLU A 63 -6.82 38.23 -15.73
N PRO A 64 -7.40 38.75 -16.84
CA PRO A 64 -7.80 37.91 -18.00
C PRO A 64 -6.64 37.41 -18.89
N GLU A 65 -5.39 37.73 -18.61
CA GLU A 65 -4.23 37.31 -19.41
C GLU A 65 -3.50 36.05 -18.92
N LEU A 66 -4.08 35.34 -17.96
CA LEU A 66 -3.44 34.24 -17.24
C LEU A 66 -3.96 32.83 -17.57
N ASP A 67 -4.36 32.60 -18.82
CA ASP A 67 -4.79 31.25 -19.27
C ASP A 67 -3.74 30.13 -19.00
N SER A 68 -2.46 30.50 -18.93
CA SER A 68 -1.40 29.54 -18.57
C SER A 68 -1.26 29.32 -17.07
N LEU A 69 -1.72 30.26 -16.23
CA LEU A 69 -1.74 30.14 -14.77
C LEU A 69 -2.92 29.29 -14.27
N TYR A 70 -4.05 29.30 -14.96
CA TYR A 70 -5.19 28.44 -14.61
C TYR A 70 -4.82 26.95 -14.64
N HIS A 71 -4.01 26.54 -15.58
CA HIS A 71 -3.51 25.16 -15.60
C HIS A 71 -2.62 24.83 -14.39
N HIS A 72 -1.85 25.81 -13.89
CA HIS A 72 -0.98 25.58 -12.74
C HIS A 72 -1.76 25.59 -11.40
N ILE A 73 -2.79 26.38 -11.27
CA ILE A 73 -3.64 26.39 -10.08
C ILE A 73 -4.39 25.07 -9.93
N GLU A 74 -4.98 24.55 -11.00
CA GLU A 74 -5.64 23.25 -11.00
C GLU A 74 -4.67 22.11 -10.67
N ASP A 75 -3.48 22.12 -11.24
CA ASP A 75 -2.41 21.17 -10.92
C ASP A 75 -1.90 21.32 -9.50
N ALA A 76 -1.76 22.55 -8.99
CA ALA A 76 -1.35 22.85 -7.62
C ALA A 76 -2.40 22.37 -6.60
N GLU A 77 -3.67 22.66 -6.82
CA GLU A 77 -4.76 22.20 -5.96
C GLU A 77 -4.88 20.68 -5.93
N PHE A 78 -4.72 20.03 -7.08
CA PHE A 78 -4.73 18.58 -7.18
C PHE A 78 -3.52 17.96 -6.45
N SER A 79 -2.33 18.50 -6.68
CA SER A 79 -1.09 18.04 -6.02
C SER A 79 -1.14 18.28 -4.52
N LEU A 80 -1.69 19.40 -4.07
CA LEU A 80 -1.94 19.71 -2.66
C LEU A 80 -2.85 18.63 -2.04
N GLY A 81 -3.95 18.27 -2.71
CA GLY A 81 -4.86 17.23 -2.27
C GLY A 81 -4.18 15.86 -2.14
N ASP A 82 -3.28 15.51 -3.07
CA ASP A 82 -2.54 14.24 -3.01
C ASP A 82 -1.52 14.22 -1.86
N PHE A 83 -0.81 15.31 -1.63
CA PHE A 83 0.14 15.41 -0.52
C PHE A 83 -0.58 15.39 0.83
N GLU A 84 -1.69 16.10 0.97
CA GLU A 84 -2.52 16.07 2.16
C GLU A 84 -3.08 14.68 2.46
N LEU A 85 -3.46 13.92 1.42
CA LEU A 85 -3.88 12.54 1.56
C LEU A 85 -2.75 11.66 2.10
N ARG A 86 -1.55 11.77 1.55
CA ARG A 86 -0.36 11.03 2.01
C ARG A 86 0.03 11.40 3.43
N TYR A 87 -0.11 12.67 3.81
CA TYR A 87 0.11 13.16 5.16
C TYR A 87 -1.10 12.95 6.10
N ARG A 88 -2.19 12.34 5.61
CA ARG A 88 -3.45 12.10 6.33
C ARG A 88 -4.23 13.35 6.72
N MET A 89 -4.11 14.42 5.96
CA MET A 89 -4.87 15.66 6.14
C MET A 89 -6.18 15.63 5.34
N HIS A 90 -7.02 14.65 5.59
CA HIS A 90 -8.17 14.29 4.76
C HIS A 90 -9.15 15.44 4.47
N HIS A 91 -9.34 16.36 5.39
CA HIS A 91 -10.31 17.44 5.20
C HIS A 91 -9.88 18.45 4.14
N ARG A 92 -8.60 18.82 4.09
CA ARG A 92 -8.06 19.72 3.08
C ARG A 92 -7.92 19.01 1.74
N ALA A 93 -7.35 17.83 1.74
CA ALA A 93 -7.25 16.99 0.55
C ALA A 93 -8.60 16.80 -0.15
N GLY A 94 -9.65 16.52 0.61
CA GLY A 94 -10.99 16.38 0.07
C GLY A 94 -11.55 17.65 -0.58
N ARG A 95 -11.20 18.83 -0.08
CA ARG A 95 -11.64 20.12 -0.70
C ARG A 95 -10.91 20.36 -2.03
N ALA A 96 -9.58 20.22 -2.06
CA ALA A 96 -8.80 20.40 -3.28
C ALA A 96 -9.25 19.44 -4.39
N ILE A 97 -9.40 18.16 -4.07
CA ILE A 97 -9.86 17.15 -5.04
C ILE A 97 -11.31 17.44 -5.49
N LYS A 98 -12.19 17.91 -4.59
CA LYS A 98 -13.55 18.27 -4.96
C LYS A 98 -13.58 19.46 -5.92
N ALA A 99 -12.71 20.44 -5.76
CA ALA A 99 -12.58 21.57 -6.67
C ALA A 99 -12.22 21.09 -8.09
N VAL A 100 -11.27 20.15 -8.22
CA VAL A 100 -10.92 19.54 -9.51
C VAL A 100 -12.10 18.79 -10.13
N LEU A 101 -12.91 18.08 -9.32
CA LEU A 101 -14.09 17.36 -9.79
C LEU A 101 -15.21 18.28 -10.30
N GLU A 102 -15.29 19.49 -9.77
CA GLU A 102 -16.27 20.51 -10.14
C GLU A 102 -15.82 21.35 -11.35
N ALA A 103 -14.52 21.36 -11.68
CA ALA A 103 -13.96 22.00 -12.84
C ALA A 103 -14.24 21.22 -14.15
N ALA A 104 -14.19 21.89 -15.29
CA ALA A 104 -14.35 21.26 -16.60
C ALA A 104 -13.02 20.66 -17.09
N VAL A 105 -12.58 19.57 -16.44
CA VAL A 105 -11.31 18.88 -16.73
C VAL A 105 -11.50 17.65 -17.61
N ASP A 106 -10.39 17.13 -18.16
CA ASP A 106 -10.36 15.87 -18.92
C ASP A 106 -10.89 14.69 -18.06
N ASP A 107 -11.55 13.72 -18.71
CA ASP A 107 -12.08 12.51 -18.05
C ASP A 107 -11.00 11.77 -17.26
N ILE A 108 -9.76 11.74 -17.74
CA ILE A 108 -8.64 11.08 -17.06
C ILE A 108 -8.34 11.74 -15.73
N VAL A 109 -8.26 13.07 -15.70
CA VAL A 109 -7.99 13.85 -14.48
C VAL A 109 -9.17 13.74 -13.51
N ARG A 110 -10.39 13.87 -14.03
CA ARG A 110 -11.61 13.73 -13.21
C ARG A 110 -11.72 12.34 -12.58
N ASN A 111 -11.42 11.28 -13.31
CA ASN A 111 -11.48 9.92 -12.80
C ASN A 111 -10.38 9.63 -11.78
N ASP A 112 -9.16 10.16 -11.95
CA ASP A 112 -8.11 10.08 -10.94
C ASP A 112 -8.49 10.84 -9.67
N ALA A 113 -9.05 12.05 -9.79
CA ALA A 113 -9.57 12.81 -8.67
C ALA A 113 -10.71 12.07 -7.93
N ALA A 114 -11.64 11.45 -8.63
CA ALA A 114 -12.71 10.67 -8.05
C ALA A 114 -12.17 9.44 -7.27
N TYR A 115 -11.17 8.74 -7.83
CA TYR A 115 -10.50 7.66 -7.12
C TYR A 115 -9.82 8.12 -5.84
N ARG A 116 -9.08 9.24 -5.88
CA ARG A 116 -8.42 9.80 -4.69
C ARG A 116 -9.43 10.22 -3.62
N LEU A 117 -10.55 10.83 -4.04
CA LEU A 117 -11.63 11.19 -3.13
C LEU A 117 -12.26 9.93 -2.49
N ALA A 118 -12.47 8.87 -3.27
CA ALA A 118 -12.95 7.59 -2.74
C ALA A 118 -12.01 7.00 -1.70
N ARG A 119 -10.68 7.06 -1.92
CA ARG A 119 -9.67 6.63 -0.94
C ARG A 119 -9.78 7.42 0.37
N ILE A 120 -9.96 8.75 0.29
CA ILE A 120 -10.15 9.60 1.48
C ILE A 120 -11.38 9.16 2.26
N HIS A 121 -12.51 9.00 1.58
CA HIS A 121 -13.75 8.57 2.23
C HIS A 121 -13.61 7.18 2.87
N PHE A 122 -12.98 6.24 2.18
CA PHE A 122 -12.72 4.90 2.70
C PHE A 122 -11.85 4.94 3.97
N GLN A 123 -10.75 5.70 3.96
CA GLN A 123 -9.87 5.85 5.12
C GLN A 123 -10.56 6.51 6.32
N LYS A 124 -11.57 7.34 6.08
CA LYS A 124 -12.41 7.96 7.12
C LYS A 124 -13.56 7.05 7.59
N GLY A 125 -13.71 5.85 7.02
CA GLY A 125 -14.82 4.95 7.30
C GLY A 125 -16.16 5.41 6.70
N GLN A 126 -16.15 6.35 5.76
CA GLN A 126 -17.31 6.87 5.04
C GLN A 126 -17.56 6.01 3.79
N LEU A 127 -18.08 4.80 4.01
CA LEU A 127 -18.16 3.77 2.97
C LEU A 127 -19.13 4.14 1.83
N SER A 128 -20.28 4.73 2.19
CA SER A 128 -21.28 5.18 1.21
C SER A 128 -20.74 6.28 0.30
N GLU A 129 -20.04 7.25 0.86
CA GLU A 129 -19.41 8.35 0.14
C GLU A 129 -18.25 7.85 -0.74
N ALA A 130 -17.52 6.84 -0.26
CA ALA A 130 -16.46 6.19 -1.05
C ALA A 130 -17.04 5.52 -2.30
N LEU A 131 -18.16 4.77 -2.18
CA LEU A 131 -18.85 4.19 -3.33
C LEU A 131 -19.40 5.25 -4.27
N GLN A 132 -20.02 6.30 -3.75
CA GLN A 132 -20.52 7.41 -4.59
C GLN A 132 -19.39 8.08 -5.38
N ALA A 133 -18.20 8.22 -4.80
CA ALA A 133 -17.04 8.76 -5.50
C ALA A 133 -16.54 7.79 -6.58
N LEU A 134 -16.48 6.49 -6.31
CA LEU A 134 -16.14 5.45 -7.29
C LEU A 134 -17.16 5.36 -8.43
N ASP A 135 -18.43 5.59 -8.16
CA ASP A 135 -19.52 5.54 -9.17
C ASP A 135 -19.51 6.76 -10.10
N ARG A 136 -18.75 7.82 -9.78
CA ARG A 136 -18.51 8.96 -10.69
C ARG A 136 -17.47 8.65 -11.76
N ILE A 137 -16.69 7.59 -11.58
CA ILE A 137 -15.67 7.18 -12.55
C ILE A 137 -16.36 6.63 -13.78
N ASP A 138 -16.26 7.35 -14.91
CA ASP A 138 -16.86 6.98 -16.18
C ASP A 138 -15.88 7.27 -17.33
N GLY A 139 -15.96 6.46 -18.40
CA GLY A 139 -15.11 6.62 -19.57
C GLY A 139 -13.68 6.12 -19.37
N LYS A 140 -12.68 6.95 -19.71
CA LYS A 140 -11.26 6.56 -19.66
C LYS A 140 -10.69 6.69 -18.26
N VAL A 141 -10.23 5.58 -17.72
CA VAL A 141 -9.44 5.54 -16.48
C VAL A 141 -7.96 5.47 -16.84
N PRO A 142 -7.06 6.23 -16.18
CA PRO A 142 -5.63 6.04 -16.33
C PRO A 142 -5.25 4.57 -16.12
N GLY A 143 -4.42 4.01 -17.03
CA GLY A 143 -4.02 2.60 -16.93
C GLY A 143 -3.32 2.27 -15.60
N SER A 144 -2.63 3.27 -15.04
CA SER A 144 -1.91 3.17 -13.77
C SER A 144 -2.79 3.00 -12.53
N ILE A 145 -4.08 3.32 -12.59
CA ILE A 145 -5.00 3.22 -11.43
C ILE A 145 -6.21 2.32 -11.69
N LYS A 146 -6.29 1.68 -12.85
CA LYS A 146 -7.47 0.90 -13.23
C LYS A 146 -7.76 -0.24 -12.25
N ASP A 147 -6.74 -1.01 -11.92
CA ASP A 147 -6.86 -2.13 -10.99
C ASP A 147 -6.99 -1.65 -9.54
N ASP A 148 -6.37 -0.50 -9.20
CA ASP A 148 -6.54 0.18 -7.91
C ASP A 148 -7.98 0.59 -7.64
N VAL A 149 -8.69 1.13 -8.64
CA VAL A 149 -10.10 1.52 -8.54
C VAL A 149 -10.97 0.31 -8.19
N GLU A 150 -10.79 -0.79 -8.92
CA GLU A 150 -11.54 -2.03 -8.68
C GLU A 150 -11.16 -2.66 -7.33
N PHE A 151 -9.88 -2.65 -6.97
CA PHE A 151 -9.41 -3.16 -5.68
C PHE A 151 -9.98 -2.35 -4.51
N LEU A 152 -10.01 -1.01 -4.62
CA LEU A 152 -10.65 -0.15 -3.63
C LEU A 152 -12.15 -0.43 -3.51
N ARG A 153 -12.86 -0.57 -4.64
CA ARG A 153 -14.29 -0.90 -4.67
C ARG A 153 -14.57 -2.21 -3.93
N ALA A 154 -13.77 -3.23 -4.17
CA ALA A 154 -13.89 -4.50 -3.47
C ALA A 154 -13.67 -4.35 -1.95
N ASN A 155 -12.68 -3.54 -1.54
CA ASN A 155 -12.42 -3.27 -0.13
C ASN A 155 -13.59 -2.53 0.55
N VAL A 156 -14.23 -1.59 -0.17
CA VAL A 156 -15.41 -0.90 0.34
C VAL A 156 -16.56 -1.88 0.52
N TYR A 157 -16.82 -2.78 -0.44
CA TYR A 157 -17.86 -3.81 -0.31
C TYR A 157 -17.57 -4.75 0.86
N LEU A 158 -16.33 -5.17 1.10
CA LEU A 158 -15.97 -5.97 2.26
C LEU A 158 -16.27 -5.25 3.58
N ALA A 159 -15.93 -3.97 3.65
CA ALA A 159 -16.19 -3.14 4.83
C ALA A 159 -17.71 -2.89 5.07
N GLU A 160 -18.52 -2.84 3.99
CA GLU A 160 -19.97 -2.76 4.07
C GLU A 160 -20.66 -4.11 4.39
N GLY A 161 -19.91 -5.20 4.47
CA GLY A 161 -20.48 -6.53 4.67
C GLY A 161 -21.22 -7.08 3.43
N LYS A 162 -20.75 -6.72 2.23
CA LYS A 162 -21.24 -7.20 0.93
C LYS A 162 -20.20 -8.12 0.27
N PRO A 163 -19.88 -9.28 0.87
CA PRO A 163 -18.76 -10.11 0.42
C PRO A 163 -18.94 -10.68 -0.99
N GLU A 164 -20.17 -10.95 -1.44
CA GLU A 164 -20.41 -11.49 -2.78
C GLU A 164 -19.99 -10.50 -3.88
N SER A 165 -20.30 -9.20 -3.70
CA SER A 165 -19.89 -8.14 -4.63
C SER A 165 -18.36 -7.99 -4.66
N ALA A 166 -17.70 -8.13 -3.52
CA ALA A 166 -16.25 -8.11 -3.44
C ALA A 166 -15.61 -9.32 -4.14
N VAL A 167 -16.19 -10.52 -3.99
CA VAL A 167 -15.74 -11.76 -4.65
C VAL A 167 -15.69 -11.59 -6.16
N GLU A 168 -16.76 -11.06 -6.77
CA GLU A 168 -16.84 -10.88 -8.23
C GLU A 168 -15.70 -10.03 -8.80
N ILE A 169 -15.25 -9.02 -8.05
CA ILE A 169 -14.15 -8.14 -8.43
C ILE A 169 -12.81 -8.81 -8.17
N LEU A 170 -12.61 -9.32 -6.95
CA LEU A 170 -11.33 -9.86 -6.52
C LEU A 170 -10.92 -11.13 -7.28
N GLU A 171 -11.90 -11.93 -7.76
CA GLU A 171 -11.60 -13.06 -8.63
C GLU A 171 -10.92 -12.66 -9.94
N LYS A 172 -11.19 -11.47 -10.46
CA LYS A 172 -10.55 -10.93 -11.67
C LYS A 172 -9.13 -10.44 -11.36
N LEU A 173 -8.93 -9.84 -10.18
CA LEU A 173 -7.65 -9.26 -9.76
C LEU A 173 -6.64 -10.28 -9.20
N ARG A 174 -7.08 -11.45 -8.76
CA ARG A 174 -6.21 -12.46 -8.11
C ARG A 174 -5.04 -12.97 -8.97
N ASN A 175 -5.11 -12.78 -10.28
CA ASN A 175 -4.06 -13.17 -11.22
C ASN A 175 -3.22 -11.96 -11.70
N SER A 176 -3.48 -10.76 -11.19
CA SER A 176 -2.67 -9.58 -11.44
C SER A 176 -1.28 -9.75 -10.83
N GLU A 177 -0.23 -9.34 -11.53
CA GLU A 177 1.13 -9.33 -10.99
C GLU A 177 1.27 -8.33 -9.83
N GLU A 178 0.55 -7.22 -9.89
CA GLU A 178 0.61 -6.14 -8.91
C GLU A 178 -0.21 -6.42 -7.65
N PHE A 179 -1.39 -7.05 -7.80
CA PHE A 179 -2.35 -7.23 -6.70
C PHE A 179 -2.52 -8.68 -6.26
N GLY A 180 -1.86 -9.65 -6.91
CA GLY A 180 -2.15 -11.07 -6.72
C GLY A 180 -2.14 -11.54 -5.25
N GLY A 181 -1.16 -11.12 -4.46
CA GLY A 181 -1.09 -11.42 -3.04
C GLY A 181 -2.20 -10.76 -2.22
N PHE A 182 -2.39 -9.45 -2.41
CA PHE A 182 -3.44 -8.67 -1.73
C PHE A 182 -4.85 -9.11 -2.14
N ALA A 183 -5.06 -9.31 -3.45
CA ALA A 183 -6.37 -9.75 -3.96
C ALA A 183 -6.72 -11.15 -3.45
N SER A 184 -5.76 -12.09 -3.42
CA SER A 184 -5.98 -13.43 -2.87
C SER A 184 -6.29 -13.38 -1.38
N TYR A 185 -5.60 -12.54 -0.60
CA TYR A 185 -5.90 -12.33 0.81
C TYR A 185 -7.32 -11.79 1.01
N ASN A 186 -7.68 -10.69 0.33
CA ASN A 186 -9.01 -10.09 0.46
C ASN A 186 -10.12 -10.99 -0.06
N LEU A 187 -9.86 -11.80 -1.10
CA LEU A 187 -10.79 -12.82 -1.58
C LEU A 187 -11.02 -13.90 -0.52
N GLY A 188 -9.97 -14.31 0.17
CA GLY A 188 -10.07 -15.22 1.32
C GLY A 188 -10.95 -14.64 2.44
N ILE A 189 -10.76 -13.36 2.78
CA ILE A 189 -11.59 -12.66 3.77
C ILE A 189 -13.06 -12.55 3.29
N ALA A 190 -13.27 -12.25 2.00
CA ALA A 190 -14.63 -12.22 1.41
C ALA A 190 -15.34 -13.57 1.54
N TYR A 191 -14.64 -14.66 1.24
CA TYR A 191 -15.20 -16.01 1.42
C TYR A 191 -15.48 -16.36 2.88
N LEU A 192 -14.66 -15.88 3.83
CA LEU A 192 -14.95 -16.06 5.27
C LEU A 192 -16.24 -15.34 5.67
N GLN A 193 -16.40 -14.08 5.27
CA GLN A 193 -17.61 -13.31 5.53
C GLN A 193 -18.86 -13.94 4.89
N ALA A 194 -18.69 -14.56 3.71
CA ALA A 194 -19.74 -15.31 3.02
C ALA A 194 -19.99 -16.72 3.60
N GLY A 195 -19.28 -17.11 4.67
CA GLY A 195 -19.40 -18.45 5.28
C GLY A 195 -18.76 -19.59 4.48
N ARG A 196 -18.01 -19.28 3.43
CA ARG A 196 -17.37 -20.25 2.52
C ARG A 196 -15.96 -20.61 3.01
N ARG A 197 -15.88 -21.24 4.18
CA ARG A 197 -14.61 -21.47 4.89
C ARG A 197 -13.54 -22.18 4.04
N GLN A 198 -13.90 -23.23 3.32
CA GLN A 198 -12.92 -24.00 2.52
C GLN A 198 -12.31 -23.15 1.41
N ALA A 199 -13.14 -22.41 0.66
CA ALA A 199 -12.67 -21.48 -0.38
C ALA A 199 -11.80 -20.36 0.21
N ALA A 200 -12.13 -19.89 1.42
CA ALA A 200 -11.32 -18.92 2.13
C ALA A 200 -9.91 -19.44 2.45
N ILE A 201 -9.81 -20.66 2.99
CA ILE A 201 -8.51 -21.28 3.30
C ILE A 201 -7.67 -21.43 2.02
N GLU A 202 -8.25 -21.84 0.91
CA GLU A 202 -7.54 -21.98 -0.37
C GLU A 202 -6.96 -20.65 -0.87
N GLN A 203 -7.72 -19.54 -0.78
CA GLN A 203 -7.24 -18.23 -1.21
C GLN A 203 -6.23 -17.65 -0.23
N LEU A 204 -6.43 -17.83 1.08
CA LEU A 204 -5.49 -17.40 2.10
C LEU A 204 -4.17 -18.20 2.04
N ASP A 205 -4.21 -19.52 1.78
CA ASP A 205 -3.00 -20.30 1.59
C ASP A 205 -2.21 -19.84 0.35
N ARG A 206 -2.93 -19.50 -0.74
CA ARG A 206 -2.30 -18.89 -1.93
C ARG A 206 -1.62 -17.57 -1.58
N ALA A 207 -2.26 -16.67 -0.82
CA ALA A 207 -1.66 -15.44 -0.33
C ALA A 207 -0.50 -15.71 0.63
N GLY A 208 -0.61 -16.74 1.47
CA GLY A 208 0.39 -17.16 2.46
C GLY A 208 1.65 -17.80 1.87
N THR A 209 1.61 -18.18 0.58
CA THR A 209 2.73 -18.80 -0.15
C THR A 209 3.25 -17.95 -1.31
N PHE A 210 2.71 -16.74 -1.50
CA PHE A 210 3.13 -15.84 -2.57
C PHE A 210 4.60 -15.45 -2.43
N GLU A 211 5.37 -15.60 -3.53
CA GLU A 211 6.79 -15.27 -3.55
C GLU A 211 6.98 -13.77 -3.82
N THR A 212 7.56 -13.07 -2.85
CA THR A 212 7.83 -11.64 -2.94
C THR A 212 9.03 -11.23 -2.09
N LYS A 213 9.57 -10.04 -2.36
CA LYS A 213 10.58 -9.35 -1.55
C LYS A 213 10.07 -8.01 -1.03
N ASP A 214 8.87 -7.60 -1.41
CA ASP A 214 8.24 -6.39 -0.91
C ASP A 214 7.74 -6.60 0.53
N GLU A 215 8.07 -5.67 1.42
CA GLU A 215 7.74 -5.79 2.85
C GLU A 215 6.23 -5.75 3.12
N SER A 216 5.45 -5.01 2.33
CA SER A 216 4.00 -4.94 2.46
C SER A 216 3.36 -6.27 2.07
N GLU A 217 3.82 -6.88 0.97
CA GLU A 217 3.36 -8.18 0.53
C GLU A 217 3.82 -9.30 1.48
N LEU A 218 5.04 -9.22 2.02
CA LEU A 218 5.52 -10.12 3.06
C LEU A 218 4.65 -10.04 4.31
N ALA A 219 4.21 -8.84 4.71
CA ALA A 219 3.28 -8.67 5.83
C ALA A 219 1.91 -9.30 5.54
N ILE A 220 1.37 -9.16 4.32
CA ILE A 220 0.11 -9.81 3.91
C ILE A 220 0.25 -11.33 3.89
N ARG A 221 1.39 -11.86 3.41
CA ARG A 221 1.70 -13.29 3.45
C ARG A 221 1.69 -13.83 4.88
N ASP A 222 2.34 -13.12 5.81
CA ASP A 222 2.38 -13.50 7.22
C ASP A 222 0.97 -13.46 7.83
N LYS A 223 0.20 -12.40 7.53
CA LYS A 223 -1.18 -12.26 8.00
C LYS A 223 -2.10 -13.35 7.46
N ALA A 224 -1.95 -13.75 6.19
CA ALA A 224 -2.71 -14.83 5.59
C ALA A 224 -2.47 -16.16 6.32
N ASN A 225 -1.21 -16.49 6.58
CA ASN A 225 -0.85 -17.69 7.34
C ASN A 225 -1.40 -17.65 8.76
N LEU A 226 -1.32 -16.50 9.44
CA LEU A 226 -1.90 -16.34 10.77
C LEU A 226 -3.41 -16.57 10.77
N VAL A 227 -4.14 -16.01 9.78
CA VAL A 227 -5.60 -16.17 9.66
C VAL A 227 -5.98 -17.63 9.40
N VAL A 228 -5.29 -18.33 8.49
CA VAL A 228 -5.55 -19.77 8.25
C VAL A 228 -5.31 -20.58 9.52
N GLY A 229 -4.18 -20.35 10.21
CA GLY A 229 -3.90 -21.00 11.48
C GLY A 229 -5.02 -20.77 12.51
N SER A 230 -5.53 -19.55 12.62
CA SER A 230 -6.63 -19.22 13.52
C SER A 230 -7.94 -19.93 13.17
N ILE A 231 -8.30 -19.99 11.87
CA ILE A 231 -9.47 -20.71 11.39
C ILE A 231 -9.40 -22.21 11.77
N LEU A 232 -8.20 -22.80 11.67
CA LEU A 232 -7.97 -24.20 12.00
C LEU A 232 -8.02 -24.44 13.53
N ILE A 233 -7.54 -23.49 14.33
CA ILE A 233 -7.71 -23.50 15.80
C ILE A 233 -9.20 -23.51 16.18
N ASP A 234 -10.00 -22.65 15.57
CA ASP A 234 -11.46 -22.57 15.83
C ASP A 234 -12.19 -23.89 15.53
N THR A 235 -11.65 -24.68 14.61
CA THR A 235 -12.17 -26.02 14.28
C THR A 235 -11.45 -27.15 15.03
N GLN A 236 -10.58 -26.82 15.99
CA GLN A 236 -9.78 -27.76 16.78
C GLN A 236 -8.82 -28.63 15.94
N ASP A 237 -8.51 -28.21 14.72
CA ASP A 237 -7.49 -28.86 13.91
C ASP A 237 -6.10 -28.27 14.19
N PHE A 238 -5.65 -28.44 15.43
CA PHE A 238 -4.37 -27.92 15.93
C PHE A 238 -3.18 -28.43 15.13
N SER A 239 -3.26 -29.69 14.67
CA SER A 239 -2.15 -30.33 13.94
C SER A 239 -1.87 -29.67 12.61
N THR A 240 -2.92 -29.27 11.90
CA THR A 240 -2.84 -28.58 10.61
C THR A 240 -2.56 -27.07 10.80
N ALA A 241 -2.96 -26.46 11.92
CA ALA A 241 -2.73 -25.05 12.21
C ALA A 241 -1.24 -24.71 12.44
N ILE A 242 -0.49 -25.57 13.12
CA ILE A 242 0.92 -25.34 13.50
C ILE A 242 1.81 -25.00 12.29
N PRO A 243 1.79 -25.73 11.16
CA PRO A 243 2.56 -25.39 9.97
C PRO A 243 2.30 -23.97 9.44
N TYR A 244 1.06 -23.47 9.51
CA TYR A 244 0.73 -22.10 9.09
C TYR A 244 1.37 -21.06 10.01
N PHE A 245 1.28 -21.23 11.32
CA PHE A 245 1.94 -20.33 12.25
C PHE A 245 3.46 -20.31 12.07
N ASN A 246 4.07 -21.47 11.75
CA ASN A 246 5.50 -21.58 11.50
C ASN A 246 5.98 -20.97 10.17
N ARG A 247 5.06 -20.63 9.25
CA ARG A 247 5.38 -19.86 8.03
C ARG A 247 5.48 -18.36 8.28
N VAL A 248 4.94 -17.86 9.40
CA VAL A 248 5.00 -16.44 9.76
C VAL A 248 6.43 -16.08 10.13
N ARG A 249 6.99 -15.01 9.53
CA ARG A 249 8.35 -14.56 9.80
C ARG A 249 8.52 -14.12 11.25
N LEU A 250 9.68 -14.42 11.84
CA LEU A 250 9.97 -14.07 13.24
C LEU A 250 10.18 -12.57 13.46
N ASP A 251 10.57 -11.84 12.43
CA ASP A 251 10.80 -10.39 12.39
C ASP A 251 9.62 -9.59 11.85
N GLY A 252 8.54 -10.29 11.43
CA GLY A 252 7.33 -9.68 10.89
C GLY A 252 6.37 -9.17 11.96
N PRO A 253 5.43 -8.29 11.59
CA PRO A 253 4.49 -7.65 12.53
C PRO A 253 3.50 -8.64 13.19
N PHE A 254 3.33 -9.83 12.64
CA PHE A 254 2.42 -10.86 13.14
C PHE A 254 3.11 -11.97 13.92
N SER A 255 4.41 -11.87 14.12
CA SER A 255 5.25 -12.88 14.76
C SER A 255 4.80 -13.24 16.18
N ASN A 256 4.51 -12.24 17.02
CA ASN A 256 4.13 -12.47 18.42
C ASN A 256 2.84 -13.29 18.51
N GLN A 257 1.84 -12.95 17.71
CA GLN A 257 0.58 -13.70 17.64
C GLN A 257 0.78 -15.13 17.15
N ALA A 258 1.61 -15.31 16.11
CA ALA A 258 1.87 -16.64 15.55
C ALA A 258 2.61 -17.54 16.53
N LEU A 259 3.63 -17.02 17.23
CA LEU A 259 4.36 -17.76 18.26
C LEU A 259 3.45 -18.16 19.42
N LEU A 260 2.63 -17.24 19.91
CA LEU A 260 1.68 -17.53 20.99
C LEU A 260 0.71 -18.64 20.59
N SER A 261 0.08 -18.50 19.40
CA SER A 261 -0.90 -19.45 18.88
C SER A 261 -0.27 -20.83 18.60
N SER A 262 0.97 -20.88 18.07
CA SER A 262 1.71 -22.12 17.84
C SER A 262 1.98 -22.85 19.16
N GLY A 263 2.32 -22.11 20.23
CA GLY A 263 2.51 -22.69 21.56
C GLY A 263 1.22 -23.31 22.10
N TRP A 264 0.09 -22.58 22.04
CA TRP A 264 -1.20 -23.10 22.49
C TRP A 264 -1.69 -24.30 21.64
N ALA A 265 -1.45 -24.28 20.33
CA ALA A 265 -1.78 -25.42 19.47
C ALA A 265 -0.98 -26.67 19.83
N ASN A 266 0.32 -26.52 20.12
CA ASN A 266 1.14 -27.65 20.58
C ASN A 266 0.69 -28.14 21.96
N MET A 267 0.36 -27.23 22.88
CA MET A 267 -0.16 -27.57 24.22
C MET A 267 -1.49 -28.34 24.12
N SER A 268 -2.39 -27.97 23.23
CA SER A 268 -3.66 -28.64 22.98
C SER A 268 -3.50 -30.06 22.42
N LEU A 269 -2.36 -30.36 21.79
CA LEU A 269 -1.97 -31.68 21.31
C LEU A 269 -1.13 -32.48 22.33
N ASP A 270 -1.02 -31.99 23.58
CA ASP A 270 -0.18 -32.56 24.63
C ASP A 270 1.32 -32.64 24.25
N ARG A 271 1.77 -31.74 23.38
CA ARG A 271 3.17 -31.64 22.92
C ARG A 271 3.89 -30.53 23.71
N VAL A 272 4.02 -30.72 25.02
CA VAL A 272 4.46 -29.70 25.97
C VAL A 272 5.83 -29.13 25.62
N GLU A 273 6.82 -29.99 25.31
CA GLU A 273 8.18 -29.55 24.95
C GLU A 273 8.19 -28.67 23.67
N ARG A 274 7.27 -28.96 22.72
CA ARG A 274 7.14 -28.14 21.49
C ARG A 274 6.43 -26.82 21.76
N ALA A 275 5.55 -26.75 22.76
CA ALA A 275 4.89 -25.51 23.15
C ALA A 275 5.87 -24.52 23.84
N ILE A 276 6.81 -25.03 24.61
CA ILE A 276 7.83 -24.23 25.29
C ILE A 276 8.69 -23.43 24.29
N VAL A 277 9.03 -24.01 23.13
CA VAL A 277 9.94 -23.36 22.18
C VAL A 277 9.43 -21.99 21.70
N PRO A 278 8.25 -21.86 21.07
CA PRO A 278 7.74 -20.55 20.65
C PRO A 278 7.46 -19.61 21.81
N TRP A 279 7.01 -20.12 22.97
CA TRP A 279 6.78 -19.28 24.15
C TRP A 279 8.07 -18.76 24.78
N SER A 280 9.16 -19.53 24.76
CA SER A 280 10.48 -19.03 25.21
C SER A 280 10.98 -17.90 24.32
N ILE A 281 10.87 -18.04 22.97
CA ILE A 281 11.23 -16.97 22.03
C ILE A 281 10.41 -15.71 22.32
N LEU A 282 9.12 -15.87 22.61
CA LEU A 282 8.20 -14.77 22.85
C LEU A 282 8.43 -14.09 24.21
N ALA A 283 8.78 -14.87 25.25
CA ALA A 283 9.06 -14.35 26.58
C ALA A 283 10.32 -13.48 26.65
N ASP A 284 11.26 -13.67 25.71
CA ASP A 284 12.47 -12.85 25.59
C ASP A 284 12.22 -11.51 24.84
N ARG A 285 10.98 -11.26 24.37
CA ARG A 285 10.60 -10.01 23.69
C ARG A 285 10.11 -8.94 24.66
N GLU A 286 9.67 -7.79 24.12
CA GLU A 286 9.20 -6.67 24.92
C GLU A 286 8.02 -7.06 25.83
N VAL A 287 8.15 -6.79 27.12
CA VAL A 287 7.15 -7.09 28.16
C VAL A 287 5.85 -6.27 27.98
N THR A 288 5.88 -5.21 27.19
CA THR A 288 4.70 -4.40 26.88
C THR A 288 3.74 -5.07 25.90
N ASP A 289 4.19 -6.10 25.17
CA ASP A 289 3.35 -6.88 24.26
C ASP A 289 2.53 -7.91 25.03
N GLY A 290 1.21 -7.91 24.84
CA GLY A 290 0.29 -8.82 25.53
C GLY A 290 0.58 -10.30 25.26
N SER A 291 1.04 -10.64 24.04
CA SER A 291 1.40 -12.02 23.71
C SER A 291 2.66 -12.48 24.44
N ALA A 292 3.64 -11.57 24.65
CA ALA A 292 4.82 -11.86 25.45
C ALA A 292 4.46 -12.09 26.93
N GLN A 293 3.59 -11.25 27.48
CA GLN A 293 3.09 -11.42 28.85
C GLN A 293 2.37 -12.77 29.04
N GLU A 294 1.52 -13.15 28.09
CA GLU A 294 0.81 -14.44 28.12
C GLU A 294 1.78 -15.61 28.03
N ALA A 295 2.81 -15.54 27.18
CA ALA A 295 3.85 -16.56 27.09
C ALA A 295 4.62 -16.72 28.41
N MET A 296 4.96 -15.62 29.08
CA MET A 296 5.62 -15.64 30.39
C MET A 296 4.77 -16.35 31.45
N LEU A 297 3.44 -16.26 31.37
CA LEU A 297 2.52 -16.98 32.25
C LEU A 297 2.34 -18.44 31.84
N ALA A 298 2.36 -18.72 30.54
CA ALA A 298 2.18 -20.07 30.00
C ALA A 298 3.40 -20.97 30.25
N LEU A 299 4.62 -20.44 30.27
CA LEU A 299 5.86 -21.20 30.49
C LEU A 299 5.89 -21.96 31.81
N PRO A 300 5.66 -21.34 32.99
CA PRO A 300 5.59 -22.07 34.27
C PRO A 300 4.53 -23.18 34.26
N TYR A 301 3.38 -22.93 33.65
CA TYR A 301 2.34 -23.95 33.46
C TYR A 301 2.83 -25.13 32.64
N ALA A 302 3.54 -24.85 31.51
CA ALA A 302 4.10 -25.89 30.65
C ALA A 302 5.17 -26.71 31.41
N TYR A 303 6.09 -26.07 32.14
CA TYR A 303 7.11 -26.77 32.91
C TYR A 303 6.49 -27.67 34.01
N GLY A 304 5.46 -27.19 34.69
CA GLY A 304 4.75 -28.01 35.69
C GLY A 304 3.98 -29.19 35.12
N ARG A 305 3.74 -29.21 33.77
CA ARG A 305 3.16 -30.38 33.05
C ARG A 305 4.20 -31.44 32.70
N LEU A 306 5.49 -31.10 32.73
CA LEU A 306 6.60 -32.03 32.43
C LEU A 306 7.15 -32.76 33.65
N GLU A 307 6.81 -32.25 34.84
CA GLU A 307 7.14 -32.90 36.14
C GLU A 307 6.13 -34.01 36.48
#